data_cdbd5236f389f9c3090327c7cb644bb9
#
_entry.id   cdbd5236f389f9c3090327c7cb644bb9
#
_cell.length_a   1.000
_cell.length_b   1.000
_cell.length_c   1.000
_cell.angle_alpha   90.00
_cell.angle_beta   90.00
_cell.angle_gamma   90.00
#
_symmetry.space_group_name_H-M   'P 1'
#
loop_
_entity.id
_entity.type
_entity.pdbx_description
1 polymer ?
#
loop_
_entity_poly.entity_id
_entity_poly.type
_entity_poly.pdbx_seq_one_letter_code
_entity_poly.pdbx_strand_id
1 'polypeptide(L)'
;WVSMLVPLAIVLTVCALFMIFPEGSKLVLSVVRGFLGDDFGLYYALLGVGIVGCTLYIAFSKFGKIKLGDCEKPQYRSFQWGTMIFTSTMAADILFYSLCEWALYANESQVEMMGGMQKWASTYPLFHWGPIAWGFYIVLAVAFGFMIHIRGRDKQKFSEACRPLLGSRVDGVLGRVIDLTAIFAL
;
A
#
# COMPACT_ATOMS: atom_id res chain seq x y z
N TRP A 1 2.76 0.47 -24.04
CA TRP A 1 2.61 -0.98 -24.26
C TRP A 1 3.55 -1.79 -23.37
N VAL A 2 4.83 -1.42 -23.22
CA VAL A 2 5.81 -2.15 -22.39
C VAL A 2 5.34 -2.26 -20.95
N SER A 3 4.87 -1.17 -20.36
CA SER A 3 4.38 -1.13 -18.96
C SER A 3 3.13 -1.98 -18.70
N MET A 4 2.43 -2.41 -19.76
CA MET A 4 1.27 -3.29 -19.67
C MET A 4 1.64 -4.74 -20.02
N LEU A 5 2.40 -4.93 -21.10
CA LEU A 5 2.68 -6.28 -21.61
C LEU A 5 3.67 -7.04 -20.73
N VAL A 6 4.67 -6.35 -20.15
CA VAL A 6 5.68 -7.01 -19.30
C VAL A 6 5.06 -7.56 -18.01
N PRO A 7 4.30 -6.77 -17.21
CA PRO A 7 3.61 -7.30 -16.04
C PRO A 7 2.64 -8.43 -16.38
N LEU A 8 1.84 -8.25 -17.43
CA LEU A 8 0.89 -9.28 -17.87
C LEU A 8 1.60 -10.59 -18.22
N ALA A 9 2.69 -10.53 -18.99
CA ALA A 9 3.46 -11.72 -19.36
C ALA A 9 4.04 -12.43 -18.12
N ILE A 10 4.53 -11.68 -17.14
CA ILE A 10 5.08 -12.26 -15.92
C ILE A 10 3.97 -12.93 -15.10
N VAL A 11 2.84 -12.25 -14.89
CA VAL A 11 1.69 -12.83 -14.17
C VAL A 11 1.23 -14.12 -14.84
N LEU A 12 1.03 -14.12 -16.17
CA LEU A 12 0.63 -15.30 -16.90
C LEU A 12 1.65 -16.44 -16.79
N THR A 13 2.95 -16.11 -16.82
CA THR A 13 4.03 -17.09 -16.63
C THR A 13 4.01 -17.70 -15.23
N VAL A 14 3.84 -16.87 -14.20
CA VAL A 14 3.73 -17.35 -12.81
C VAL A 14 2.49 -18.23 -12.61
N CYS A 15 1.35 -17.83 -13.17
CA CYS A 15 0.14 -18.66 -13.13
C CYS A 15 0.35 -20.00 -13.83
N ALA A 16 0.97 -20.01 -15.00
CA ALA A 16 1.28 -21.25 -15.72
C ALA A 16 2.23 -22.16 -14.93
N LEU A 17 3.28 -21.59 -14.30
CA LEU A 17 4.20 -22.35 -13.46
C LEU A 17 3.49 -22.97 -12.24
N PHE A 18 2.57 -22.23 -11.61
CA PHE A 18 1.78 -22.75 -10.48
C PHE A 18 0.85 -23.88 -10.88
N MET A 19 0.31 -23.83 -12.09
CA MET A 19 -0.54 -24.90 -12.64
C MET A 19 0.28 -26.14 -13.01
N ILE A 20 1.48 -25.96 -13.58
CA ILE A 20 2.33 -27.08 -14.05
C ILE A 20 3.09 -27.74 -12.88
N PHE A 21 3.59 -26.93 -11.94
CA PHE A 21 4.44 -27.39 -10.82
C PHE A 21 3.88 -26.95 -9.46
N PRO A 22 2.71 -27.45 -9.02
CA PRO A 22 2.04 -26.95 -7.82
C PRO A 22 2.88 -27.12 -6.55
N GLU A 23 3.53 -28.26 -6.35
CA GLU A 23 4.32 -28.54 -5.13
C GLU A 23 5.62 -27.72 -5.10
N GLY A 24 6.32 -27.61 -6.23
CA GLY A 24 7.51 -26.76 -6.33
C GLY A 24 7.18 -25.28 -6.10
N SER A 25 6.05 -24.83 -6.62
CA SER A 25 5.58 -23.46 -6.45
C SER A 25 5.21 -23.14 -5.01
N LYS A 26 4.57 -24.06 -4.29
CA LYS A 26 4.27 -23.93 -2.85
C LYS A 26 5.56 -23.78 -2.04
N LEU A 27 6.57 -24.60 -2.33
CA LEU A 27 7.86 -24.52 -1.65
C LEU A 27 8.54 -23.17 -1.88
N VAL A 28 8.65 -22.72 -3.12
CA VAL A 28 9.22 -21.41 -3.46
C VAL A 28 8.45 -20.29 -2.79
N LEU A 29 7.12 -20.33 -2.84
CA LEU A 29 6.27 -19.32 -2.22
C LEU A 29 6.45 -19.27 -0.70
N SER A 30 6.57 -20.43 -0.03
CA SER A 30 6.79 -20.49 1.42
C SER A 30 8.15 -19.89 1.81
N VAL A 31 9.21 -20.16 1.05
CA VAL A 31 10.55 -19.57 1.28
C VAL A 31 10.53 -18.06 1.06
N VAL A 32 9.92 -17.60 -0.04
CA VAL A 32 9.81 -16.16 -0.32
C VAL A 32 8.97 -15.45 0.74
N ARG A 33 7.86 -16.06 1.18
CA ARG A 33 7.02 -15.53 2.24
C ARG A 33 7.79 -15.44 3.57
N GLY A 34 8.52 -16.49 3.96
CA GLY A 34 9.33 -16.49 5.16
C GLY A 34 10.38 -15.37 5.13
N PHE A 35 11.13 -15.27 4.04
CA PHE A 35 12.13 -14.22 3.88
C PHE A 35 11.50 -12.81 3.91
N LEU A 36 10.48 -12.55 3.09
CA LEU A 36 9.87 -11.22 3.01
C LEU A 36 8.98 -10.88 4.21
N GLY A 37 8.28 -11.85 4.78
CA GLY A 37 7.35 -11.62 5.88
C GLY A 37 8.03 -11.68 7.24
N ASP A 38 8.74 -12.75 7.53
CA ASP A 38 9.27 -13.01 8.86
C ASP A 38 10.61 -12.30 9.11
N ASP A 39 11.59 -12.44 8.20
CA ASP A 39 12.93 -11.84 8.34
C ASP A 39 12.88 -10.30 8.26
N PHE A 40 12.01 -9.74 7.42
CA PHE A 40 11.81 -8.29 7.29
C PHE A 40 10.75 -7.71 8.24
N GLY A 41 10.15 -8.49 9.13
CA GLY A 41 9.08 -8.04 10.02
C GLY A 41 9.44 -6.79 10.83
N LEU A 42 10.64 -6.76 11.43
CA LEU A 42 11.13 -5.60 12.17
C LEU A 42 11.29 -4.36 11.28
N TYR A 43 11.80 -4.53 10.06
CA TYR A 43 11.93 -3.45 9.09
C TYR A 43 10.56 -2.83 8.76
N TYR A 44 9.55 -3.65 8.48
CA TYR A 44 8.19 -3.16 8.19
C TYR A 44 7.55 -2.45 9.39
N ALA A 45 7.77 -2.96 10.59
CA ALA A 45 7.28 -2.32 11.81
C ALA A 45 7.89 -0.92 12.00
N LEU A 46 9.21 -0.80 11.87
CA LEU A 46 9.92 0.48 11.97
C LEU A 46 9.52 1.44 10.85
N LEU A 47 9.42 0.93 9.62
CA LEU A 47 8.96 1.71 8.47
C LEU A 47 7.53 2.23 8.69
N GLY A 48 6.62 1.37 9.16
CA GLY A 48 5.24 1.73 9.44
C GLY A 48 5.12 2.83 10.50
N VAL A 49 5.83 2.69 11.62
CA VAL A 49 5.88 3.73 12.67
C VAL A 49 6.47 5.03 12.12
N GLY A 50 7.54 4.95 11.33
CA GLY A 50 8.17 6.11 10.68
C GLY A 50 7.21 6.83 9.73
N ILE A 51 6.45 6.09 8.94
CA ILE A 51 5.43 6.63 8.01
C ILE A 51 4.31 7.33 8.76
N VAL A 52 3.77 6.71 9.82
CA VAL A 52 2.74 7.34 10.66
C VAL A 52 3.29 8.62 11.30
N GLY A 53 4.50 8.58 11.86
CA GLY A 53 5.16 9.76 12.42
C GLY A 53 5.35 10.88 11.40
N CYS A 54 5.81 10.54 10.19
CA CYS A 54 5.96 11.49 9.09
C CYS A 54 4.62 12.10 8.67
N THR A 55 3.58 11.30 8.56
CA THR A 55 2.23 11.74 8.20
C THR A 55 1.67 12.70 9.25
N LEU A 56 1.81 12.38 10.53
CA LEU A 56 1.40 13.27 11.63
C LEU A 56 2.21 14.56 11.64
N TYR A 57 3.53 14.48 11.42
CA TYR A 57 4.36 15.66 11.29
C TYR A 57 3.90 16.58 10.16
N ILE A 58 3.61 16.03 8.97
CA ILE A 58 3.10 16.81 7.85
C ILE A 58 1.76 17.45 8.23
N ALA A 59 0.83 16.69 8.81
CA ALA A 59 -0.51 17.17 9.16
C ALA A 59 -0.48 18.33 10.16
N PHE A 60 0.34 18.25 11.20
CA PHE A 60 0.38 19.25 12.28
C PHE A 60 1.42 20.36 12.09
N SER A 61 2.28 20.25 11.07
CA SER A 61 3.28 21.27 10.74
C SER A 61 2.72 22.34 9.80
N LYS A 62 3.60 23.30 9.43
CA LYS A 62 3.30 24.31 8.41
C LYS A 62 2.93 23.70 7.04
N PHE A 63 3.38 22.48 6.77
CA PHE A 63 3.10 21.80 5.51
C PHE A 63 1.64 21.35 5.38
N GLY A 64 0.95 21.03 6.48
CA GLY A 64 -0.46 20.71 6.48
C GLY A 64 -1.39 21.87 6.09
N LYS A 65 -0.85 23.10 6.06
CA LYS A 65 -1.60 24.30 5.64
C LYS A 65 -1.44 24.62 4.16
N ILE A 66 -0.64 23.86 3.41
CA ILE A 66 -0.43 24.09 1.98
C ILE A 66 -1.73 23.72 1.24
N LYS A 67 -2.28 24.69 0.51
CA LYS A 67 -3.43 24.45 -0.37
C LYS A 67 -2.97 23.67 -1.59
N LEU A 68 -3.69 22.60 -1.90
CA LEU A 68 -3.49 21.80 -3.10
C LEU A 68 -4.34 22.41 -4.24
N GLY A 69 -3.68 23.06 -5.20
CA GLY A 69 -4.33 23.73 -6.33
C GLY A 69 -4.85 25.15 -6.02
N ASP A 70 -5.48 25.76 -7.02
CA ASP A 70 -5.89 27.17 -7.00
C ASP A 70 -7.35 27.38 -6.53
N CYS A 71 -8.01 26.33 -6.00
CA CYS A 71 -9.39 26.42 -5.56
C CYS A 71 -9.52 27.23 -4.27
N GLU A 72 -10.32 28.27 -4.26
CA GLU A 72 -10.60 29.09 -3.06
C GLU A 72 -11.36 28.29 -1.99
N LYS A 73 -12.23 27.39 -2.42
CA LYS A 73 -13.05 26.53 -1.54
C LYS A 73 -12.95 25.06 -1.95
N PRO A 74 -13.10 24.12 -1.00
CA PRO A 74 -13.19 22.72 -1.34
C PRO A 74 -14.30 22.45 -2.35
N GLN A 75 -14.01 21.66 -3.38
CA GLN A 75 -14.97 21.30 -4.44
C GLN A 75 -16.12 20.44 -3.92
N TYR A 76 -15.83 19.60 -2.93
CA TYR A 76 -16.79 18.66 -2.33
C TYR A 76 -17.04 18.98 -0.86
N ARG A 77 -18.25 18.73 -0.40
CA ARG A 77 -18.59 18.78 1.02
C ARG A 77 -17.89 17.62 1.74
N SER A 78 -17.60 17.79 3.04
CA SER A 78 -16.86 16.79 3.84
C SER A 78 -17.47 15.38 3.75
N PHE A 79 -18.81 15.27 3.78
CA PHE A 79 -19.48 13.98 3.64
C PHE A 79 -19.27 13.35 2.24
N GLN A 80 -19.42 14.13 1.18
CA GLN A 80 -19.18 13.65 -0.19
C GLN A 80 -17.74 13.20 -0.37
N TRP A 81 -16.78 14.00 0.10
CA TRP A 81 -15.36 13.66 0.06
C TRP A 81 -15.07 12.37 0.84
N GLY A 82 -15.57 12.26 2.07
CA GLY A 82 -15.39 11.06 2.89
C GLY A 82 -15.99 9.82 2.21
N THR A 83 -17.19 9.92 1.64
CA THR A 83 -17.84 8.82 0.91
C THR A 83 -17.03 8.42 -0.33
N MET A 84 -16.52 9.39 -1.09
CA MET A 84 -15.69 9.10 -2.27
C MET A 84 -14.42 8.33 -1.89
N ILE A 85 -13.72 8.73 -0.84
CA ILE A 85 -12.52 8.03 -0.36
C ILE A 85 -12.87 6.63 0.12
N PHE A 86 -13.92 6.49 0.93
CA PHE A 86 -14.37 5.19 1.43
C PHE A 86 -14.73 4.22 0.31
N THR A 87 -15.41 4.68 -0.75
CA THR A 87 -15.90 3.81 -1.83
C THR A 87 -14.88 3.58 -2.95
N SER A 88 -13.77 4.32 -2.99
CA SER A 88 -12.88 4.30 -4.17
C SER A 88 -12.08 3.01 -4.32
N THR A 89 -11.43 2.53 -3.27
CA THR A 89 -10.52 1.39 -3.38
C THR A 89 -10.64 0.37 -2.27
N MET A 90 -11.03 0.78 -1.07
CA MET A 90 -10.98 -0.04 0.12
C MET A 90 -12.32 -0.67 0.50
N ALA A 91 -13.43 -0.22 -0.10
CA ALA A 91 -14.75 -0.68 0.32
C ALA A 91 -14.95 -2.18 0.10
N ALA A 92 -14.50 -2.72 -1.04
CA ALA A 92 -14.61 -4.15 -1.33
C ALA A 92 -13.76 -4.99 -0.38
N ASP A 93 -12.51 -4.58 -0.13
CA ASP A 93 -11.60 -5.26 0.77
C ASP A 93 -12.10 -5.21 2.21
N ILE A 94 -12.52 -4.05 2.70
CA ILE A 94 -13.08 -3.90 4.05
C ILE A 94 -14.32 -4.78 4.22
N LEU A 95 -15.25 -4.77 3.25
CA LEU A 95 -16.47 -5.59 3.32
C LEU A 95 -16.15 -7.09 3.32
N PHE A 96 -15.23 -7.54 2.47
CA PHE A 96 -14.84 -8.93 2.41
C PHE A 96 -14.10 -9.37 3.69
N TYR A 97 -13.04 -8.66 4.05
CA TYR A 97 -12.20 -9.03 5.18
C TYR A 97 -12.87 -8.82 6.54
N SER A 98 -13.78 -7.86 6.68
CA SER A 98 -14.55 -7.71 7.92
C SER A 98 -15.34 -8.97 8.30
N LEU A 99 -15.71 -9.76 7.31
CA LEU A 99 -16.48 -11.00 7.52
C LEU A 99 -15.60 -12.22 7.72
N CYS A 100 -14.42 -12.30 7.10
CA CYS A 100 -13.61 -13.52 7.07
C CYS A 100 -12.23 -13.41 7.75
N GLU A 101 -11.73 -12.22 8.00
CA GLU A 101 -10.36 -12.03 8.49
C GLU A 101 -10.14 -12.62 9.90
N TRP A 102 -11.14 -12.55 10.77
CA TRP A 102 -11.08 -13.19 12.08
C TRP A 102 -10.80 -14.70 12.00
N ALA A 103 -11.30 -15.36 10.96
CA ALA A 103 -11.09 -16.80 10.76
C ALA A 103 -9.64 -17.12 10.34
N LEU A 104 -8.98 -16.20 9.63
CA LEU A 104 -7.57 -16.31 9.29
C LEU A 104 -6.72 -16.23 10.56
N TYR A 105 -6.96 -15.22 11.40
CA TYR A 105 -6.23 -15.06 12.66
C TYR A 105 -6.56 -16.13 13.70
N ALA A 106 -7.73 -16.75 13.64
CA ALA A 106 -8.11 -17.83 14.53
C ALA A 106 -7.18 -19.05 14.43
N ASN A 107 -6.55 -19.25 13.28
CA ASN A 107 -5.64 -20.37 13.02
C ASN A 107 -4.16 -20.01 13.20
N GLU A 108 -3.85 -18.77 13.60
CA GLU A 108 -2.47 -18.35 13.82
C GLU A 108 -1.96 -18.80 15.18
N SER A 109 -0.82 -19.48 15.19
CA SER A 109 -0.19 -20.00 16.41
C SER A 109 0.10 -18.92 17.45
N GLN A 110 0.40 -17.71 17.01
CA GLN A 110 0.63 -16.56 17.89
C GLN A 110 -0.63 -16.15 18.65
N VAL A 111 -1.79 -16.20 18.01
CA VAL A 111 -3.09 -15.92 18.66
C VAL A 111 -3.38 -16.94 19.73
N GLU A 112 -3.06 -18.21 19.49
CA GLU A 112 -3.22 -19.28 20.47
C GLU A 112 -2.30 -19.07 21.68
N MET A 113 -1.04 -18.75 21.47
CA MET A 113 -0.08 -18.46 22.55
C MET A 113 -0.46 -17.23 23.39
N MET A 114 -1.16 -16.25 22.83
CA MET A 114 -1.57 -15.02 23.52
C MET A 114 -2.86 -15.14 24.33
N GLY A 115 -3.50 -16.29 24.37
CA GLY A 115 -4.71 -16.54 25.14
C GLY A 115 -5.94 -16.91 24.31
N GLY A 116 -5.73 -17.29 23.08
CA GLY A 116 -6.70 -17.98 22.24
C GLY A 116 -7.55 -17.12 21.34
N MET A 117 -8.21 -17.82 20.45
CA MET A 117 -9.01 -17.30 19.35
C MET A 117 -10.07 -16.27 19.80
N GLN A 118 -10.82 -16.60 20.85
CA GLN A 118 -11.97 -15.80 21.28
C GLN A 118 -11.58 -14.39 21.77
N LYS A 119 -10.34 -14.25 22.25
CA LYS A 119 -9.84 -13.00 22.81
C LYS A 119 -9.16 -12.13 21.75
N TRP A 120 -8.47 -12.73 20.81
CA TRP A 120 -7.56 -12.03 19.91
C TRP A 120 -7.95 -12.04 18.44
N ALA A 121 -8.62 -13.08 17.94
CA ALA A 121 -8.95 -13.21 16.53
C ALA A 121 -9.80 -12.06 15.99
N SER A 122 -10.71 -11.50 16.80
CA SER A 122 -11.51 -10.33 16.44
C SER A 122 -10.77 -9.00 16.64
N THR A 123 -9.72 -9.00 17.46
CA THR A 123 -8.95 -7.78 17.78
C THR A 123 -7.85 -7.53 16.74
N TYR A 124 -7.23 -8.58 16.21
CA TYR A 124 -6.16 -8.47 15.22
C TYR A 124 -6.56 -7.74 13.93
N PRO A 125 -7.76 -7.94 13.35
CA PRO A 125 -8.22 -7.17 12.20
C PRO A 125 -8.22 -5.65 12.44
N LEU A 126 -8.49 -5.21 13.66
CA LEU A 126 -8.45 -3.78 14.01
C LEU A 126 -7.02 -3.21 13.96
N PHE A 127 -6.00 -4.01 14.28
CA PHE A 127 -4.61 -3.61 14.11
C PHE A 127 -4.20 -3.64 12.64
N HIS A 128 -4.59 -4.64 11.88
CA HIS A 128 -4.31 -4.75 10.45
C HIS A 128 -4.86 -3.53 9.68
N TRP A 129 -6.10 -3.13 9.96
CA TRP A 129 -6.73 -1.94 9.36
C TRP A 129 -6.49 -0.66 10.17
N GLY A 130 -5.52 -0.68 11.08
CA GLY A 130 -5.20 0.43 11.96
C GLY A 130 -4.35 1.54 11.31
N PRO A 131 -3.86 2.49 12.11
CA PRO A 131 -3.15 3.69 11.65
C PRO A 131 -1.91 3.40 10.78
N ILE A 132 -1.24 2.27 10.99
CA ILE A 132 -0.03 1.91 10.22
C ILE A 132 -0.40 1.61 8.76
N ALA A 133 -1.40 0.76 8.52
CA ALA A 133 -1.86 0.45 7.18
C ALA A 133 -2.35 1.70 6.44
N TRP A 134 -3.18 2.51 7.10
CA TRP A 134 -3.63 3.78 6.54
C TRP A 134 -2.50 4.78 6.32
N GLY A 135 -1.46 4.75 7.14
CA GLY A 135 -0.26 5.58 6.98
C GLY A 135 0.41 5.37 5.63
N PHE A 136 0.53 4.13 5.16
CA PHE A 136 1.10 3.80 3.86
C PHE A 136 0.31 4.43 2.71
N TYR A 137 -1.02 4.42 2.77
CA TYR A 137 -1.86 5.07 1.77
C TYR A 137 -1.78 6.59 1.82
N ILE A 138 -1.81 7.16 3.01
CA ILE A 138 -1.80 8.63 3.19
C ILE A 138 -0.49 9.23 2.69
N VAL A 139 0.66 8.63 2.98
CA VAL A 139 1.95 9.17 2.52
C VAL A 139 2.05 9.19 1.01
N LEU A 140 1.54 8.16 0.34
CA LEU A 140 1.46 8.13 -1.12
C LEU A 140 0.49 9.18 -1.66
N ALA A 141 -0.69 9.31 -1.07
CA ALA A 141 -1.67 10.33 -1.44
C ALA A 141 -1.10 11.75 -1.30
N VAL A 142 -0.35 12.02 -0.22
CA VAL A 142 0.34 13.30 -0.03
C VAL A 142 1.40 13.54 -1.12
N ALA A 143 2.22 12.54 -1.41
CA ALA A 143 3.26 12.66 -2.44
C ALA A 143 2.67 12.93 -3.84
N PHE A 144 1.67 12.15 -4.25
CA PHE A 144 0.99 12.35 -5.53
C PHE A 144 0.22 13.68 -5.57
N GLY A 145 -0.52 14.01 -4.52
CA GLY A 145 -1.26 15.27 -4.41
C GLY A 145 -0.33 16.48 -4.55
N PHE A 146 0.82 16.44 -3.90
CA PHE A 146 1.83 17.49 -4.01
C PHE A 146 2.39 17.60 -5.44
N MET A 147 2.75 16.48 -6.07
CA MET A 147 3.31 16.49 -7.43
C MET A 147 2.30 16.97 -8.45
N ILE A 148 1.04 16.58 -8.35
CA ILE A 148 -0.01 16.96 -9.29
C ILE A 148 -0.41 18.43 -9.07
N HIS A 149 -0.79 18.79 -7.86
CA HIS A 149 -1.45 20.07 -7.58
C HIS A 149 -0.48 21.23 -7.29
N ILE A 150 0.72 20.94 -6.79
CA ILE A 150 1.72 21.99 -6.49
C ILE A 150 2.80 22.06 -7.56
N ARG A 151 3.28 20.91 -8.05
CA ARG A 151 4.33 20.85 -9.07
C ARG A 151 3.79 20.85 -10.50
N GLY A 152 2.47 20.81 -10.69
CA GLY A 152 1.84 20.81 -12.01
C GLY A 152 2.22 19.61 -12.89
N ARG A 153 2.50 18.44 -12.24
CA ARG A 153 2.81 17.21 -12.97
C ARG A 153 1.51 16.50 -13.31
N ASP A 154 1.33 16.13 -14.55
CA ASP A 154 0.14 15.49 -15.10
C ASP A 154 0.18 13.95 -15.05
N LYS A 155 1.33 13.37 -14.64
CA LYS A 155 1.54 11.92 -14.63
C LYS A 155 1.44 11.34 -13.22
N GLN A 156 0.47 10.46 -13.03
CA GLN A 156 0.31 9.67 -11.80
C GLN A 156 1.19 8.42 -11.86
N LYS A 157 2.51 8.61 -11.65
CA LYS A 157 3.51 7.55 -11.64
C LYS A 157 4.30 7.56 -10.35
N PHE A 158 4.67 6.39 -9.86
CA PHE A 158 5.52 6.28 -8.66
C PHE A 158 6.89 6.93 -8.88
N SER A 159 7.44 6.82 -10.07
CA SER A 159 8.66 7.52 -10.45
C SER A 159 8.53 9.04 -10.33
N GLU A 160 7.38 9.63 -10.68
CA GLU A 160 7.12 11.06 -10.48
C GLU A 160 7.07 11.45 -9.00
N ALA A 161 6.49 10.61 -8.13
CA ALA A 161 6.52 10.84 -6.69
C ALA A 161 7.94 10.84 -6.12
N CYS A 162 8.86 10.08 -6.72
CA CYS A 162 10.28 10.03 -6.36
C CYS A 162 11.12 11.17 -6.97
N ARG A 163 10.57 11.96 -7.89
CA ARG A 163 11.30 13.03 -8.60
C ARG A 163 11.96 14.07 -7.68
N PRO A 164 11.38 14.50 -6.57
CA PRO A 164 12.05 15.43 -5.66
C PRO A 164 13.39 14.94 -5.12
N LEU A 165 13.58 13.61 -5.01
CA LEU A 165 14.80 12.96 -4.54
C LEU A 165 15.75 12.60 -5.69
N LEU A 166 15.22 12.08 -6.79
CA LEU A 166 15.99 11.47 -7.88
C LEU A 166 16.19 12.42 -9.09
N GLY A 167 15.52 13.57 -9.11
CA GLY A 167 15.61 14.56 -10.18
C GLY A 167 15.24 13.97 -11.54
N SER A 168 16.04 14.29 -12.57
CA SER A 168 15.84 13.81 -13.96
C SER A 168 16.12 12.31 -14.15
N ARG A 169 16.72 11.63 -13.17
CA ARG A 169 17.00 10.18 -13.26
C ARG A 169 15.72 9.33 -13.41
N VAL A 170 14.57 9.89 -12.96
CA VAL A 170 13.27 9.22 -13.12
C VAL A 170 12.77 9.16 -14.56
N ASP A 171 13.32 9.97 -15.46
CA ASP A 171 12.95 9.95 -16.89
C ASP A 171 13.63 8.81 -17.66
N GLY A 172 14.62 8.14 -17.06
CA GLY A 172 15.41 7.07 -17.63
C GLY A 172 14.96 5.66 -17.22
N VAL A 173 15.94 4.75 -17.22
CA VAL A 173 15.76 3.33 -16.84
C VAL A 173 15.29 3.19 -15.40
N LEU A 174 15.85 4.00 -14.49
CA LEU A 174 15.51 3.95 -13.06
C LEU A 174 14.01 4.22 -12.83
N GLY A 175 13.45 5.23 -13.50
CA GLY A 175 12.03 5.51 -13.38
C GLY A 175 11.15 4.39 -13.92
N ARG A 176 11.56 3.73 -15.02
CA ARG A 176 10.84 2.55 -15.53
C ARG A 176 10.88 1.37 -14.57
N VAL A 177 12.02 1.14 -13.91
CA VAL A 177 12.15 0.10 -12.89
C VAL A 177 11.22 0.40 -11.71
N ILE A 178 11.22 1.63 -11.20
CA ILE A 178 10.32 2.05 -10.12
C ILE A 178 8.85 1.81 -10.51
N ASP A 179 8.43 2.27 -11.68
CA ASP A 179 7.04 2.13 -12.13
C ASP A 179 6.66 0.65 -12.34
N LEU A 180 7.54 -0.18 -12.91
CA LEU A 180 7.29 -1.61 -13.07
C LEU A 180 7.21 -2.32 -11.72
N THR A 181 8.11 -2.02 -10.79
CA THR A 181 8.07 -2.59 -9.43
C THR A 181 6.76 -2.24 -8.73
N ALA A 182 6.31 -0.99 -8.85
CA ALA A 182 5.05 -0.55 -8.27
C ALA A 182 3.84 -1.27 -8.90
N ILE A 183 3.82 -1.45 -10.23
CA ILE A 183 2.74 -2.19 -10.93
C ILE A 183 2.72 -3.67 -10.49
N PHE A 184 3.89 -4.24 -10.20
CA PHE A 184 3.97 -5.62 -9.69
C PHE A 184 3.51 -5.76 -8.24
N ALA A 185 3.69 -4.73 -7.43
CA ALA A 185 3.31 -4.73 -6.03
C ALA A 185 1.81 -4.50 -5.81
N LEU A 186 1.12 -3.91 -6.78
CA LEU A 186 -0.33 -3.68 -6.80
C LEU A 186 -1.10 -4.87 -7.38
#